data_3bc414966465ff6322e82e8c274a7221
#
_entry.id   3bc414966465ff6322e82e8c274a7221
#
_cell.length_a   1.000
_cell.length_b   1.000
_cell.length_c   1.000
_cell.angle_alpha   90.00
_cell.angle_beta   90.00
_cell.angle_gamma   90.00
#
_symmetry.space_group_name_H-M   'P 1'
#
loop_
_entity.id
_entity.type
_entity.pdbx_description
1 polymer ?
#
loop_
_entity_poly.entity_id
_entity_poly.type
_entity_poly.pdbx_seq_one_letter_code
_entity_poly.pdbx_strand_id
1 'polypeptide(L)'
;MSNSNQNAPVDAGPDTLGQQTGNGVARRAAVQVLQQPAPSTSVIDYHSEGRLVIIGTGSEAGAVASELLDKLAAVAIVDPDAEARRQQLDDRIVYVHADIERIDGHLGDFHLHLHDKGTRGLELGSLLGRTWPRIDLVLDLCSTPCFEAEILPPGYFATRGDRARLADLIEAIPGMIGEFEKPRYFRYDPALCAHARNQCTACTRCIDACPTRAIRSIGEQIEVDPYLCQGGGTCAAVCPSGAIQYVYPGLADTLSRIRQLLRQYHQAGGEQARVVFFEQARRDAEMWSNRILKLISVRNNAKLVNSGNFKADEVNIGKVV
;
A
#
# COMPACT_ATOMS: atom_id res chain seq x y z
N MET A 1 5.06 -10.71 -14.10
CA MET A 1 4.69 -11.86 -13.25
C MET A 1 3.35 -11.53 -12.66
N SER A 2 2.32 -12.20 -13.13
CA SER A 2 1.01 -12.16 -12.51
C SER A 2 1.24 -12.48 -11.03
N ASN A 3 1.11 -11.47 -10.19
CA ASN A 3 0.90 -11.67 -8.78
C ASN A 3 -0.46 -12.37 -8.69
N SER A 4 -0.44 -13.66 -8.97
CA SER A 4 -1.45 -14.57 -8.47
C SER A 4 -1.36 -14.39 -6.95
N ASN A 5 -2.06 -13.37 -6.45
CA ASN A 5 -2.51 -13.33 -5.09
C ASN A 5 -3.33 -14.63 -4.95
N GLN A 6 -2.59 -15.71 -4.85
CA GLN A 6 -3.12 -17.00 -4.45
C GLN A 6 -3.79 -16.68 -3.13
N ASN A 7 -5.13 -16.56 -3.19
CA ASN A 7 -5.96 -16.92 -2.06
C ASN A 7 -5.50 -18.32 -1.68
N ALA A 8 -4.41 -18.42 -0.93
CA ALA A 8 -4.09 -19.64 -0.23
C ALA A 8 -5.40 -20.02 0.45
N PRO A 9 -5.93 -21.22 0.22
CA PRO A 9 -7.10 -21.66 0.94
C PRO A 9 -6.75 -21.43 2.40
N VAL A 10 -7.57 -20.64 3.08
CA VAL A 10 -7.43 -20.48 4.52
C VAL A 10 -7.50 -21.89 5.05
N ASP A 11 -6.34 -22.43 5.42
CA ASP A 11 -6.25 -23.72 6.02
C ASP A 11 -7.11 -23.64 7.29
N ALA A 12 -8.34 -24.10 7.14
CA ALA A 12 -9.26 -24.28 8.23
C ALA A 12 -8.67 -25.45 9.01
N GLY A 13 -7.71 -25.10 9.88
CA GLY A 13 -7.22 -26.05 10.86
C GLY A 13 -8.42 -26.77 11.49
N PRO A 14 -8.29 -28.02 11.85
CA PRO A 14 -9.40 -28.90 12.14
C PRO A 14 -10.19 -28.41 13.36
N ASP A 15 -11.19 -27.56 13.13
CA ASP A 15 -12.25 -27.34 14.11
C ASP A 15 -13.22 -28.53 14.02
N THR A 16 -12.74 -29.67 14.46
CA THR A 16 -13.45 -30.94 14.37
C THR A 16 -14.69 -30.97 15.28
N LEU A 17 -14.74 -30.19 16.33
CA LEU A 17 -15.85 -30.16 17.29
C LEU A 17 -17.07 -29.35 16.81
N GLY A 18 -16.90 -28.33 16.00
CA GLY A 18 -18.00 -27.51 15.47
C GLY A 18 -18.57 -28.01 14.13
N GLN A 19 -17.89 -28.90 13.43
CA GLN A 19 -18.21 -29.25 12.03
C GLN A 19 -19.51 -30.08 11.87
N GLN A 20 -19.90 -30.82 12.87
CA GLN A 20 -21.07 -31.71 12.82
C GLN A 20 -22.33 -31.05 13.40
N THR A 21 -22.24 -29.90 14.03
CA THR A 21 -23.41 -29.16 14.53
C THR A 21 -24.14 -28.48 13.39
N GLY A 22 -25.46 -28.22 13.55
CA GLY A 22 -26.25 -27.47 12.57
C GLY A 22 -25.61 -26.08 12.29
N ASN A 23 -25.10 -25.40 13.32
CA ASN A 23 -24.38 -24.16 13.18
C ASN A 23 -23.05 -24.33 12.43
N GLY A 24 -22.34 -25.44 12.59
CA GLY A 24 -21.11 -25.74 11.85
C GLY A 24 -21.35 -25.94 10.34
N VAL A 25 -22.43 -26.62 9.98
CA VAL A 25 -22.85 -26.76 8.57
C VAL A 25 -23.24 -25.41 8.00
N ALA A 26 -24.02 -24.64 8.70
CA ALA A 26 -24.45 -23.29 8.30
C ALA A 26 -23.26 -22.34 8.06
N ARG A 27 -22.23 -22.44 8.89
CA ARG A 27 -21.00 -21.68 8.74
C ARG A 27 -20.24 -22.02 7.46
N ARG A 28 -20.05 -23.31 7.15
CA ARG A 28 -19.38 -23.72 5.92
C ARG A 28 -20.11 -23.21 4.68
N ALA A 29 -21.45 -23.30 4.68
CA ALA A 29 -22.25 -22.77 3.60
C ALA A 29 -22.09 -21.23 3.44
N ALA A 30 -22.03 -20.50 4.56
CA ALA A 30 -21.82 -19.06 4.53
C ALA A 30 -20.40 -18.67 4.03
N VAL A 31 -19.34 -19.42 4.40
CA VAL A 31 -17.97 -19.17 3.96
C VAL A 31 -17.82 -19.20 2.44
N GLN A 32 -18.57 -20.05 1.77
CA GLN A 32 -18.53 -20.17 0.31
C GLN A 32 -18.91 -18.85 -0.39
N VAL A 33 -19.72 -18.01 0.23
CA VAL A 33 -20.06 -16.67 -0.30
C VAL A 33 -18.82 -15.75 -0.35
N LEU A 34 -17.86 -15.94 0.57
CA LEU A 34 -16.63 -15.14 0.60
C LEU A 34 -15.61 -15.50 -0.49
N GLN A 35 -15.76 -16.66 -1.09
CA GLN A 35 -14.89 -17.09 -2.18
C GLN A 35 -15.20 -16.37 -3.50
N GLN A 36 -16.33 -15.68 -3.56
CA GLN A 36 -16.65 -14.84 -4.71
C GLN A 36 -15.71 -13.62 -4.75
N PRO A 37 -15.17 -13.27 -5.94
CA PRO A 37 -14.30 -12.11 -6.08
C PRO A 37 -15.03 -10.83 -5.64
N ALA A 38 -14.26 -9.87 -5.18
CA ALA A 38 -14.78 -8.53 -4.93
C ALA A 38 -15.28 -7.93 -6.26
N PRO A 39 -16.31 -7.08 -6.23
CA PRO A 39 -16.72 -6.36 -7.44
C PRO A 39 -15.55 -5.58 -8.01
N SER A 40 -15.50 -5.49 -9.34
CA SER A 40 -14.49 -4.71 -10.03
C SER A 40 -14.58 -3.25 -9.63
N THR A 41 -13.45 -2.63 -9.39
CA THR A 41 -13.32 -1.19 -9.16
C THR A 41 -12.40 -0.60 -10.22
N SER A 42 -12.35 0.73 -10.33
CA SER A 42 -11.34 1.38 -11.16
C SER A 42 -9.95 1.02 -10.67
N VAL A 43 -9.04 0.76 -11.59
CA VAL A 43 -7.63 0.45 -11.31
C VAL A 43 -6.74 1.66 -11.55
N ILE A 44 -5.57 1.60 -10.98
CA ILE A 44 -4.47 2.54 -11.19
C ILE A 44 -3.32 1.73 -11.74
N ASP A 45 -2.87 2.10 -12.92
CA ASP A 45 -1.83 1.39 -13.65
C ASP A 45 -0.47 2.05 -13.42
N TYR A 46 0.54 1.24 -13.19
CA TYR A 46 1.94 1.65 -13.15
C TYR A 46 2.69 1.00 -14.29
N HIS A 47 3.62 1.73 -14.87
CA HIS A 47 4.52 1.21 -15.88
C HIS A 47 5.96 1.48 -15.48
N SER A 48 6.81 0.46 -15.54
CA SER A 48 8.24 0.56 -15.22
C SER A 48 9.06 -0.13 -16.30
N GLU A 49 9.98 0.60 -16.90
CA GLU A 49 10.96 0.05 -17.83
C GLU A 49 12.26 -0.38 -17.13
N GLY A 50 12.37 -0.11 -15.82
CA GLY A 50 13.53 -0.49 -15.02
C GLY A 50 14.68 0.53 -15.09
N ARG A 51 14.38 1.83 -15.13
CA ARG A 51 15.38 2.90 -14.94
C ARG A 51 15.52 3.17 -13.46
N LEU A 52 16.63 2.73 -12.89
CA LEU A 52 16.91 2.79 -11.47
C LEU A 52 17.86 3.95 -11.12
N VAL A 53 17.49 4.73 -10.13
CA VAL A 53 18.40 5.66 -9.44
C VAL A 53 18.79 5.06 -8.09
N ILE A 54 20.10 4.97 -7.86
CA ILE A 54 20.67 4.57 -6.57
C ILE A 54 21.17 5.82 -5.86
N ILE A 55 20.70 6.02 -4.64
CA ILE A 55 21.14 7.12 -3.76
C ILE A 55 22.11 6.54 -2.76
N GLY A 56 23.34 7.01 -2.76
CA GLY A 56 24.34 6.50 -1.82
C GLY A 56 25.76 6.88 -2.20
N THR A 57 26.68 6.67 -1.28
CA THR A 57 28.07 7.11 -1.40
C THR A 57 29.00 6.02 -1.91
N GLY A 58 29.98 6.42 -2.73
CA GLY A 58 31.22 5.71 -3.03
C GLY A 58 31.06 4.27 -3.53
N SER A 59 31.82 3.36 -2.88
CA SER A 59 31.99 1.98 -3.35
C SER A 59 30.75 1.11 -3.23
N GLU A 60 29.89 1.37 -2.26
CA GLU A 60 28.69 0.57 -2.04
C GLU A 60 27.66 0.79 -3.16
N ALA A 61 27.37 2.05 -3.50
CA ALA A 61 26.47 2.37 -4.60
C ALA A 61 27.01 1.85 -5.94
N GLY A 62 28.32 1.96 -6.17
CA GLY A 62 28.97 1.44 -7.37
C GLY A 62 28.90 -0.09 -7.50
N ALA A 63 29.10 -0.82 -6.40
CA ALA A 63 28.98 -2.28 -6.39
C ALA A 63 27.54 -2.73 -6.72
N VAL A 64 26.56 -2.12 -6.08
CA VAL A 64 25.13 -2.39 -6.32
C VAL A 64 24.74 -2.05 -7.75
N ALA A 65 25.17 -0.90 -8.26
CA ALA A 65 24.91 -0.49 -9.65
C ALA A 65 25.47 -1.51 -10.64
N SER A 66 26.70 -1.98 -10.44
CA SER A 66 27.33 -2.98 -11.31
C SER A 66 26.59 -4.32 -11.29
N GLU A 67 26.05 -4.73 -10.15
CA GLU A 67 25.28 -5.97 -10.05
C GLU A 67 23.91 -5.90 -10.76
N LEU A 68 23.29 -4.72 -10.76
CA LEU A 68 21.97 -4.51 -11.35
C LEU A 68 22.00 -4.06 -12.82
N LEU A 69 23.14 -3.59 -13.32
CA LEU A 69 23.27 -2.96 -14.63
C LEU A 69 22.77 -3.80 -15.81
N ASP A 70 23.04 -5.10 -15.79
CA ASP A 70 22.63 -6.02 -16.87
C ASP A 70 21.20 -6.54 -16.69
N LYS A 71 20.55 -6.24 -15.55
CA LYS A 71 19.18 -6.67 -15.21
C LYS A 71 18.15 -5.58 -15.46
N LEU A 72 18.58 -4.33 -15.66
CA LEU A 72 17.74 -3.14 -15.73
C LEU A 72 17.98 -2.37 -17.03
N ALA A 73 17.04 -1.51 -17.41
CA ALA A 73 17.17 -0.70 -18.63
C ALA A 73 18.27 0.35 -18.52
N ALA A 74 18.40 0.97 -17.36
CA ALA A 74 19.46 1.95 -17.08
C ALA A 74 19.67 2.11 -15.56
N VAL A 75 20.90 2.46 -15.16
CA VAL A 75 21.26 2.71 -13.76
C VAL A 75 21.99 4.04 -13.65
N ALA A 76 21.56 4.87 -12.69
CA ALA A 76 22.26 6.09 -12.32
C ALA A 76 22.55 6.09 -10.82
N ILE A 77 23.61 6.77 -10.40
CA ILE A 77 23.97 6.97 -9.00
C ILE A 77 23.89 8.46 -8.71
N VAL A 78 23.21 8.81 -7.61
CA VAL A 78 23.26 10.13 -7.01
C VAL A 78 24.04 10.02 -5.70
N ASP A 79 25.21 10.64 -5.66
CA ASP A 79 26.10 10.63 -4.51
C ASP A 79 26.06 11.99 -3.80
N PRO A 80 25.54 12.05 -2.56
CA PRO A 80 25.50 13.30 -1.80
C PRO A 80 26.87 13.68 -1.22
N ASP A 81 27.85 12.77 -1.19
CA ASP A 81 29.18 13.06 -0.66
C ASP A 81 30.16 13.54 -1.75
N ALA A 82 30.32 14.85 -1.82
CA ALA A 82 31.18 15.51 -2.82
C ALA A 82 32.68 15.15 -2.66
N GLU A 83 33.10 14.56 -1.54
CA GLU A 83 34.50 14.16 -1.29
C GLU A 83 34.78 12.72 -1.68
N ALA A 84 33.74 11.94 -1.99
CA ALA A 84 33.90 10.56 -2.40
C ALA A 84 34.71 10.48 -3.70
N ARG A 85 35.80 9.70 -3.67
CA ARG A 85 36.60 9.46 -4.87
C ARG A 85 35.77 8.69 -5.88
N ARG A 86 35.67 9.20 -7.12
CA ARG A 86 35.10 8.47 -8.26
C ARG A 86 35.82 7.13 -8.37
N GLN A 87 35.12 6.05 -8.15
CA GLN A 87 35.58 4.73 -8.53
C GLN A 87 35.47 4.60 -10.06
N GLN A 88 36.27 3.70 -10.61
CA GLN A 88 36.17 3.34 -12.02
C GLN A 88 34.88 2.50 -12.17
N LEU A 89 33.78 3.16 -12.55
CA LEU A 89 32.50 2.54 -12.82
C LEU A 89 32.41 2.18 -14.31
N ASP A 90 31.49 1.29 -14.65
CA ASP A 90 31.10 1.01 -16.03
C ASP A 90 30.57 2.30 -16.67
N ASP A 91 31.01 2.61 -17.91
CA ASP A 91 30.64 3.82 -18.64
C ASP A 91 29.11 3.93 -18.90
N ARG A 92 28.37 2.84 -18.73
CA ARG A 92 26.91 2.79 -18.84
C ARG A 92 26.21 3.35 -17.59
N ILE A 93 26.92 3.50 -16.48
CA ILE A 93 26.36 4.03 -15.24
C ILE A 93 26.52 5.56 -15.23
N VAL A 94 25.42 6.26 -15.14
CA VAL A 94 25.46 7.71 -14.98
C VAL A 94 25.71 8.06 -13.53
N TYR A 95 26.72 8.90 -13.28
CA TYR A 95 27.11 9.32 -11.94
C TYR A 95 26.92 10.82 -11.76
N VAL A 96 26.14 11.20 -10.75
CA VAL A 96 25.79 12.59 -10.43
C VAL A 96 26.19 12.90 -8.99
N HIS A 97 26.96 13.95 -8.80
CA HIS A 97 27.25 14.52 -7.48
C HIS A 97 26.26 15.62 -7.17
N ALA A 98 25.37 15.37 -6.23
CA ALA A 98 24.43 16.39 -5.76
C ALA A 98 23.76 15.98 -4.46
N ASP A 99 23.43 16.95 -3.61
CA ASP A 99 22.54 16.74 -2.48
C ASP A 99 21.09 16.61 -2.95
N ILE A 100 20.33 15.75 -2.29
CA ILE A 100 18.91 15.59 -2.58
C ILE A 100 18.12 16.57 -1.73
N GLU A 101 17.40 17.48 -2.39
CA GLU A 101 16.50 18.41 -1.74
C GLU A 101 15.15 17.75 -1.41
N ARG A 102 14.60 17.02 -2.38
CA ARG A 102 13.29 16.36 -2.28
C ARG A 102 13.13 15.26 -3.31
N ILE A 103 12.36 14.25 -2.96
CA ILE A 103 11.91 13.20 -3.87
C ILE A 103 10.39 13.16 -3.85
N ASP A 104 9.79 13.17 -5.04
CA ASP A 104 8.35 13.00 -5.26
C ASP A 104 8.10 11.83 -6.20
N GLY A 105 6.82 11.44 -6.35
CA GLY A 105 6.40 10.48 -7.35
C GLY A 105 6.24 9.06 -6.82
N HIS A 106 6.24 8.13 -7.74
CA HIS A 106 5.88 6.73 -7.52
C HIS A 106 6.54 5.83 -8.56
N LEU A 107 6.31 4.52 -8.47
CA LEU A 107 6.78 3.54 -9.46
C LEU A 107 6.48 4.00 -10.90
N GLY A 108 7.52 4.12 -11.69
CA GLY A 108 7.46 4.55 -13.09
C GLY A 108 7.47 6.06 -13.31
N ASP A 109 7.45 6.88 -12.25
CA ASP A 109 7.42 8.34 -12.39
C ASP A 109 7.94 9.04 -11.12
N PHE A 110 9.20 8.79 -10.77
CA PHE A 110 9.87 9.50 -9.69
C PHE A 110 10.55 10.78 -10.19
N HIS A 111 10.52 11.81 -9.34
CA HIS A 111 11.17 13.10 -9.54
C HIS A 111 12.14 13.37 -8.39
N LEU A 112 13.42 13.47 -8.69
CA LEU A 112 14.46 13.81 -7.73
C LEU A 112 14.89 15.25 -7.94
N HIS A 113 14.61 16.09 -6.95
CA HIS A 113 15.04 17.49 -6.91
C HIS A 113 16.38 17.57 -6.20
N LEU A 114 17.37 18.08 -6.91
CA LEU A 114 18.75 18.17 -6.46
C LEU A 114 19.11 19.58 -6.06
N HIS A 115 20.03 19.68 -5.11
CA HIS A 115 20.69 20.92 -4.73
C HIS A 115 22.17 20.83 -5.13
N ASP A 116 22.59 21.67 -6.07
CA ASP A 116 23.99 21.87 -6.40
C ASP A 116 24.48 23.21 -5.79
N LYS A 117 25.78 23.32 -5.52
CA LYS A 117 26.47 24.45 -4.85
C LYS A 117 26.23 25.85 -5.45
N GLY A 118 25.07 26.13 -5.98
CA GLY A 118 24.66 27.41 -6.53
C GLY A 118 23.31 27.43 -7.23
N THR A 119 22.70 26.28 -7.46
CA THR A 119 21.42 26.19 -8.16
C THR A 119 20.48 25.27 -7.41
N ARG A 120 19.37 25.82 -6.88
CA ARG A 120 18.31 25.04 -6.24
C ARG A 120 17.31 24.53 -7.27
N GLY A 121 16.72 23.37 -7.00
CA GLY A 121 15.60 22.86 -7.78
C GLY A 121 15.98 22.26 -9.14
N LEU A 122 17.20 21.74 -9.27
CA LEU A 122 17.60 21.03 -10.46
C LEU A 122 17.00 19.63 -10.45
N GLU A 123 16.15 19.31 -11.40
CA GLU A 123 15.55 17.99 -11.51
C GLU A 123 16.50 17.00 -12.20
N LEU A 124 16.72 15.83 -11.58
CA LEU A 124 17.65 14.82 -12.09
C LEU A 124 17.26 14.35 -13.50
N GLY A 125 15.98 14.16 -13.80
CA GLY A 125 15.51 13.80 -15.14
C GLY A 125 15.95 14.78 -16.22
N SER A 126 15.98 16.07 -15.91
CA SER A 126 16.47 17.10 -16.83
C SER A 126 17.98 17.01 -17.08
N LEU A 127 18.75 16.57 -16.08
CA LEU A 127 20.20 16.33 -16.21
C LEU A 127 20.52 15.09 -17.03
N LEU A 128 19.76 14.02 -16.82
CA LEU A 128 19.93 12.74 -17.51
C LEU A 128 19.48 12.80 -18.98
N GLY A 129 18.68 13.82 -19.32
CA GLY A 129 18.26 14.12 -20.68
C GLY A 129 17.31 13.10 -21.29
N ARG A 130 17.24 13.08 -22.63
CA ARG A 130 16.26 12.28 -23.39
C ARG A 130 16.40 10.77 -23.21
N THR A 131 17.50 10.27 -22.72
CA THR A 131 17.70 8.84 -22.44
C THR A 131 16.97 8.38 -21.19
N TRP A 132 16.57 9.33 -20.34
CA TRP A 132 15.84 9.10 -19.09
C TRP A 132 14.52 9.90 -19.07
N PRO A 133 13.54 9.52 -19.91
CA PRO A 133 12.28 10.25 -19.95
C PRO A 133 11.52 10.18 -18.61
N ARG A 134 11.81 9.15 -17.79
CA ARG A 134 11.27 8.94 -16.46
C ARG A 134 12.27 8.18 -15.59
N ILE A 135 12.13 8.30 -14.29
CA ILE A 135 12.82 7.48 -13.29
C ILE A 135 11.78 6.51 -12.75
N ASP A 136 12.01 5.22 -12.97
CA ASP A 136 11.02 4.21 -12.63
C ASP A 136 11.15 3.71 -11.20
N LEU A 137 12.39 3.61 -10.70
CA LEU A 137 12.76 2.97 -9.45
C LEU A 137 13.80 3.81 -8.70
N VAL A 138 13.72 3.78 -7.38
CA VAL A 138 14.72 4.42 -6.50
C VAL A 138 15.17 3.42 -5.45
N LEU A 139 16.49 3.24 -5.32
CA LEU A 139 17.12 2.49 -4.23
C LEU A 139 17.94 3.45 -3.37
N ASP A 140 17.48 3.66 -2.17
CA ASP A 140 18.09 4.55 -1.19
C ASP A 140 18.91 3.75 -0.17
N LEU A 141 20.22 3.95 -0.20
CA LEU A 141 21.18 3.30 0.68
C LEU A 141 21.41 4.10 1.98
N CYS A 142 20.81 5.27 2.12
CA CYS A 142 20.95 6.10 3.29
C CYS A 142 20.32 5.43 4.54
N SER A 143 20.88 5.74 5.71
CA SER A 143 20.33 5.27 6.99
C SER A 143 18.96 5.87 7.29
N THR A 144 18.73 7.10 6.84
CA THR A 144 17.44 7.78 6.90
C THR A 144 16.94 7.97 5.46
N PRO A 145 15.75 7.48 5.13
CA PRO A 145 15.21 7.62 3.78
C PRO A 145 15.07 9.08 3.36
N CYS A 146 15.46 9.37 2.13
CA CYS A 146 15.32 10.71 1.53
C CYS A 146 13.87 11.04 1.13
N PHE A 147 13.01 10.03 1.02
CA PHE A 147 11.59 10.24 0.76
C PHE A 147 10.83 10.46 2.08
N GLU A 148 10.17 11.59 2.18
CA GLU A 148 9.48 11.98 3.39
C GLU A 148 8.06 11.39 3.51
N ALA A 149 7.93 10.13 3.85
CA ALA A 149 6.67 9.50 4.20
C ALA A 149 6.88 8.38 5.22
N GLU A 150 5.89 8.11 6.05
CA GLU A 150 5.91 6.99 7.00
C GLU A 150 5.86 5.65 6.25
N ILE A 151 5.01 5.58 5.24
CA ILE A 151 4.90 4.44 4.32
C ILE A 151 5.41 4.90 2.95
N LEU A 152 6.51 4.31 2.52
CA LEU A 152 7.18 4.64 1.26
C LEU A 152 6.33 4.19 0.04
N PRO A 153 6.39 4.92 -1.08
CA PRO A 153 5.65 4.57 -2.30
C PRO A 153 6.19 3.29 -2.95
N PRO A 154 5.36 2.59 -3.74
CA PRO A 154 5.84 1.51 -4.58
C PRO A 154 6.99 1.98 -5.49
N GLY A 155 8.02 1.14 -5.67
CA GLY A 155 9.19 1.47 -6.47
C GLY A 155 10.29 2.24 -5.73
N TYR A 156 10.02 2.72 -4.50
CA TYR A 156 11.03 3.31 -3.64
C TYR A 156 11.48 2.30 -2.58
N PHE A 157 12.75 1.95 -2.61
CA PHE A 157 13.36 0.98 -1.72
C PHE A 157 14.39 1.66 -0.82
N ALA A 158 14.26 1.51 0.48
CA ALA A 158 15.21 2.06 1.44
C ALA A 158 15.84 0.96 2.29
N THR A 159 17.16 0.93 2.34
CA THR A 159 17.90 -0.03 3.17
C THR A 159 17.83 0.32 4.64
N ARG A 160 17.77 1.60 4.96
CA ARG A 160 17.84 2.14 6.33
C ARG A 160 19.11 1.70 7.05
N GLY A 161 20.21 1.50 6.31
CA GLY A 161 21.49 1.03 6.83
C GLY A 161 21.56 -0.47 7.11
N ASP A 162 20.53 -1.25 6.76
CA ASP A 162 20.52 -2.71 6.95
C ASP A 162 21.04 -3.43 5.71
N ARG A 163 22.22 -4.08 5.85
CA ARG A 163 22.86 -4.83 4.76
C ARG A 163 22.11 -6.12 4.38
N ALA A 164 21.44 -6.77 5.32
CA ALA A 164 20.66 -7.96 4.99
C ALA A 164 19.49 -7.58 4.08
N ARG A 165 18.83 -6.48 4.43
CA ARG A 165 17.76 -5.91 3.61
C ARG A 165 18.24 -5.50 2.21
N LEU A 166 19.48 -5.00 2.08
CA LEU A 166 20.04 -4.65 0.78
C LEU A 166 20.09 -5.85 -0.17
N ALA A 167 20.52 -7.02 0.30
CA ALA A 167 20.57 -8.23 -0.50
C ALA A 167 19.18 -8.64 -1.02
N ASP A 168 18.17 -8.61 -0.15
CA ASP A 168 16.78 -8.90 -0.50
C ASP A 168 16.25 -7.91 -1.57
N LEU A 169 16.61 -6.63 -1.45
CA LEU A 169 16.19 -5.59 -2.38
C LEU A 169 16.85 -5.75 -3.75
N ILE A 170 18.14 -6.09 -3.81
CA ILE A 170 18.85 -6.36 -5.06
C ILE A 170 18.20 -7.52 -5.84
N GLU A 171 17.74 -8.54 -5.13
CA GLU A 171 17.01 -9.65 -5.74
C GLU A 171 15.60 -9.23 -6.21
N ALA A 172 14.91 -8.38 -5.47
CA ALA A 172 13.53 -7.99 -5.72
C ALA A 172 13.37 -6.94 -6.84
N ILE A 173 14.32 -5.99 -6.96
CA ILE A 173 14.23 -4.83 -7.87
C ILE A 173 14.00 -5.24 -9.33
N PRO A 174 14.67 -6.23 -9.92
CA PRO A 174 14.42 -6.63 -11.31
C PRO A 174 12.98 -7.13 -11.55
N GLY A 175 12.31 -7.62 -10.51
CA GLY A 175 10.90 -8.02 -10.59
C GLY A 175 9.92 -6.85 -10.68
N MET A 176 10.40 -5.61 -10.57
CA MET A 176 9.60 -4.39 -10.66
C MET A 176 9.59 -3.76 -12.06
N ILE A 177 9.96 -4.53 -13.07
CA ILE A 177 9.86 -4.14 -14.49
C ILE A 177 8.55 -4.67 -15.05
N GLY A 178 7.82 -3.84 -15.79
CA GLY A 178 6.56 -4.21 -16.43
C GLY A 178 5.38 -3.33 -16.05
N GLU A 179 4.20 -3.90 -16.20
CA GLU A 179 2.94 -3.23 -15.88
C GLU A 179 2.37 -3.80 -14.58
N PHE A 180 1.89 -2.92 -13.71
CA PHE A 180 1.34 -3.28 -12.41
C PHE A 180 0.04 -2.52 -12.19
N GLU A 181 -0.92 -3.17 -11.59
CA GLU A 181 -2.22 -2.60 -11.30
C GLU A 181 -2.53 -2.63 -9.81
N LYS A 182 -3.21 -1.60 -9.33
CA LYS A 182 -3.82 -1.62 -8.01
C LYS A 182 -5.23 -1.04 -8.03
N PRO A 183 -6.10 -1.42 -7.09
CA PRO A 183 -7.41 -0.79 -6.97
C PRO A 183 -7.30 0.68 -6.62
N ARG A 184 -8.25 1.48 -7.10
CA ARG A 184 -8.48 2.82 -6.58
C ARG A 184 -9.22 2.70 -5.25
N TYR A 185 -8.60 3.13 -4.16
CA TYR A 185 -9.11 2.88 -2.81
C TYR A 185 -10.07 3.94 -2.30
N PHE A 186 -10.14 5.11 -2.92
CA PHE A 186 -10.89 6.24 -2.41
C PHE A 186 -11.78 6.88 -3.48
N ARG A 187 -12.82 7.54 -2.99
CA ARG A 187 -13.61 8.53 -3.73
C ARG A 187 -13.61 9.83 -2.93
N TYR A 188 -13.44 10.95 -3.59
CA TYR A 188 -13.48 12.28 -3.01
C TYR A 188 -14.58 13.13 -3.65
N ASP A 189 -15.38 13.77 -2.81
CA ASP A 189 -16.42 14.71 -3.20
C ASP A 189 -16.07 16.11 -2.64
N PRO A 190 -15.59 17.03 -3.49
CA PRO A 190 -15.20 18.37 -3.05
C PRO A 190 -16.36 19.19 -2.51
N ALA A 191 -17.60 18.92 -2.94
CA ALA A 191 -18.77 19.67 -2.46
C ALA A 191 -19.07 19.43 -0.96
N LEU A 192 -18.64 18.30 -0.42
CA LEU A 192 -18.79 17.96 0.99
C LEU A 192 -17.55 18.34 1.82
N CYS A 193 -16.43 18.74 1.18
CA CYS A 193 -15.18 18.95 1.87
C CYS A 193 -15.21 20.22 2.73
N ALA A 194 -14.79 20.07 4.00
CA ALA A 194 -14.70 21.21 4.94
C ALA A 194 -13.34 21.93 4.86
N HIS A 195 -12.43 21.52 3.97
CA HIS A 195 -11.11 22.14 3.85
C HIS A 195 -11.18 23.57 3.37
N ALA A 196 -12.12 23.90 2.51
CA ALA A 196 -12.18 25.14 1.78
C ALA A 196 -13.53 25.87 1.84
N ARG A 197 -14.40 25.52 2.75
CA ARG A 197 -15.61 26.34 2.96
C ARG A 197 -15.19 27.68 3.56
N ASN A 198 -15.44 28.77 2.86
CA ASN A 198 -15.21 30.15 3.25
C ASN A 198 -13.77 30.68 3.09
N GLN A 199 -13.03 30.23 2.09
CA GLN A 199 -11.66 30.72 1.78
C GLN A 199 -10.66 30.59 2.95
N CYS A 200 -10.95 29.75 3.93
CA CYS A 200 -10.07 29.46 5.04
C CYS A 200 -9.69 27.97 5.00
N THR A 201 -8.42 27.66 5.07
CA THR A 201 -7.93 26.27 5.25
C THR A 201 -8.34 25.79 6.64
N ALA A 202 -9.55 25.24 6.75
CA ALA A 202 -10.15 24.95 8.06
C ALA A 202 -9.92 23.51 8.53
N CYS A 203 -9.82 22.52 7.62
CA CYS A 203 -9.73 21.11 7.97
C CYS A 203 -8.56 20.42 7.27
N THR A 204 -7.60 19.90 8.03
CA THR A 204 -6.41 19.17 7.53
C THR A 204 -6.39 17.71 7.93
N ARG A 205 -7.44 17.21 8.61
CA ARG A 205 -7.46 15.88 9.25
C ARG A 205 -7.03 14.74 8.35
N CYS A 206 -7.49 14.71 7.10
CA CYS A 206 -7.13 13.65 6.15
C CYS A 206 -5.69 13.79 5.64
N ILE A 207 -5.18 15.02 5.52
CA ILE A 207 -3.79 15.31 5.15
C ILE A 207 -2.87 14.80 6.26
N ASP A 208 -3.14 15.21 7.50
CA ASP A 208 -2.32 14.88 8.68
C ASP A 208 -2.32 13.37 8.98
N ALA A 209 -3.45 12.69 8.69
CA ALA A 209 -3.61 11.27 8.96
C ALA A 209 -3.10 10.35 7.83
N CYS A 210 -2.58 10.89 6.71
CA CYS A 210 -2.16 10.09 5.58
C CYS A 210 -0.69 9.65 5.71
N PRO A 211 -0.37 8.38 6.01
CA PRO A 211 1.00 7.94 6.22
C PRO A 211 1.82 7.88 4.93
N THR A 212 1.16 7.87 3.76
CA THR A 212 1.79 7.86 2.44
C THR A 212 1.94 9.26 1.84
N ARG A 213 1.50 10.30 2.55
CA ARG A 213 1.44 11.68 2.05
C ARG A 213 0.74 11.85 0.68
N ALA A 214 -0.21 10.95 0.38
CA ALA A 214 -0.98 10.98 -0.85
C ALA A 214 -2.00 12.13 -0.91
N ILE A 215 -2.20 12.88 0.17
CA ILE A 215 -3.20 13.95 0.25
C ILE A 215 -2.50 15.27 0.49
N ARG A 216 -2.78 16.25 -0.37
CA ARG A 216 -2.23 17.61 -0.24
C ARG A 216 -3.31 18.67 -0.40
N SER A 217 -3.05 19.87 0.13
CA SER A 217 -3.85 21.05 -0.10
C SER A 217 -3.48 21.69 -1.43
N ILE A 218 -4.47 21.98 -2.25
CA ILE A 218 -4.31 22.75 -3.50
C ILE A 218 -5.18 24.03 -3.44
N GLY A 219 -4.96 24.83 -2.42
CA GLY A 219 -5.74 26.04 -2.17
C GLY A 219 -7.06 25.72 -1.49
N GLU A 220 -8.17 25.90 -2.19
CA GLU A 220 -9.52 25.69 -1.63
C GLU A 220 -9.98 24.22 -1.64
N GLN A 221 -9.17 23.29 -2.09
CA GLN A 221 -9.49 21.86 -2.14
C GLN A 221 -8.32 21.02 -1.69
N ILE A 222 -8.59 19.76 -1.42
CA ILE A 222 -7.56 18.75 -1.31
C ILE A 222 -7.43 18.02 -2.64
N GLU A 223 -6.23 17.59 -2.94
CA GLU A 223 -5.96 16.63 -3.98
C GLU A 223 -5.51 15.32 -3.35
N VAL A 224 -5.97 14.22 -3.89
CA VAL A 224 -5.55 12.89 -3.46
C VAL A 224 -4.85 12.21 -4.63
N ASP A 225 -3.57 11.97 -4.48
CA ASP A 225 -2.78 11.24 -5.46
C ASP A 225 -3.14 9.73 -5.40
N PRO A 226 -3.75 9.19 -6.47
CA PRO A 226 -4.15 7.79 -6.50
C PRO A 226 -2.95 6.85 -6.56
N TYR A 227 -1.81 7.28 -7.10
CA TYR A 227 -0.59 6.48 -7.21
C TYR A 227 0.09 6.32 -5.86
N LEU A 228 0.13 7.36 -5.04
CA LEU A 228 0.68 7.30 -3.69
C LEU A 228 -0.25 6.61 -2.69
N CYS A 229 -1.57 6.64 -2.92
CA CYS A 229 -2.54 6.06 -2.01
C CYS A 229 -2.40 4.53 -1.93
N GLN A 230 -2.07 3.99 -0.77
CA GLN A 230 -1.92 2.55 -0.54
C GLN A 230 -3.08 1.91 0.23
N GLY A 231 -4.23 2.59 0.29
CA GLY A 231 -5.46 2.00 0.79
C GLY A 231 -5.56 1.85 2.31
N GLY A 232 -4.81 2.65 3.08
CA GLY A 232 -4.84 2.61 4.55
C GLY A 232 -6.19 2.97 5.16
N GLY A 233 -7.01 3.80 4.47
CA GLY A 233 -8.38 4.10 4.87
C GLY A 233 -8.53 5.11 6.01
N THR A 234 -7.47 5.49 6.70
CA THR A 234 -7.50 6.42 7.84
C THR A 234 -8.12 7.77 7.47
N CYS A 235 -7.84 8.28 6.25
CA CYS A 235 -8.40 9.52 5.75
C CYS A 235 -9.95 9.52 5.73
N ALA A 236 -10.56 8.40 5.35
CA ALA A 236 -12.01 8.24 5.37
C ALA A 236 -12.57 8.15 6.80
N ALA A 237 -11.84 7.51 7.72
CA ALA A 237 -12.23 7.37 9.11
C ALA A 237 -12.21 8.71 9.87
N VAL A 238 -11.26 9.60 9.56
CA VAL A 238 -11.13 10.90 10.26
C VAL A 238 -11.91 12.04 9.60
N CYS A 239 -12.49 11.81 8.41
CA CYS A 239 -13.22 12.84 7.68
C CYS A 239 -14.58 13.14 8.34
N PRO A 240 -14.79 14.37 8.89
CA PRO A 240 -16.01 14.68 9.61
C PRO A 240 -17.23 14.87 8.71
N SER A 241 -17.01 15.19 7.43
CA SER A 241 -18.06 15.47 6.46
C SER A 241 -18.36 14.30 5.52
N GLY A 242 -17.54 13.22 5.55
CA GLY A 242 -17.65 12.11 4.61
C GLY A 242 -17.27 12.46 3.17
N ALA A 243 -16.56 13.59 2.96
CA ALA A 243 -16.10 14.01 1.65
C ALA A 243 -15.13 13.01 1.01
N ILE A 244 -14.29 12.38 1.81
CA ILE A 244 -13.41 11.29 1.36
C ILE A 244 -13.95 9.98 1.91
N GLN A 245 -14.11 9.00 1.03
CA GLN A 245 -14.69 7.70 1.35
C GLN A 245 -13.81 6.58 0.84
N TYR A 246 -13.73 5.49 1.60
CA TYR A 246 -13.06 4.27 1.18
C TYR A 246 -13.99 3.45 0.26
N VAL A 247 -13.50 2.99 -0.90
CA VAL A 247 -14.34 2.35 -1.92
C VAL A 247 -13.88 0.95 -2.36
N TYR A 248 -12.90 0.37 -1.71
CA TYR A 248 -12.39 -0.96 -2.06
C TYR A 248 -12.19 -1.88 -0.85
N PRO A 249 -13.16 -2.74 -0.54
CA PRO A 249 -14.53 -2.71 -1.03
C PRO A 249 -15.31 -1.53 -0.47
N GLY A 250 -16.28 -1.04 -1.21
CA GLY A 250 -17.18 0.01 -0.75
C GLY A 250 -18.08 -0.45 0.41
N LEU A 251 -18.62 0.50 1.17
CA LEU A 251 -19.52 0.20 2.28
C LEU A 251 -20.76 -0.60 1.82
N ALA A 252 -21.35 -0.21 0.68
CA ALA A 252 -22.52 -0.90 0.13
C ALA A 252 -22.21 -2.36 -0.22
N ASP A 253 -21.03 -2.61 -0.81
CA ASP A 253 -20.57 -3.96 -1.18
C ASP A 253 -20.30 -4.80 0.08
N THR A 254 -19.64 -4.19 1.06
CA THR A 254 -19.39 -4.85 2.35
C THR A 254 -20.69 -5.25 3.05
N LEU A 255 -21.66 -4.34 3.12
CA LEU A 255 -22.96 -4.64 3.70
C LEU A 255 -23.75 -5.68 2.89
N SER A 256 -23.66 -5.63 1.55
CA SER A 256 -24.28 -6.64 0.70
C SER A 256 -23.70 -8.03 0.97
N ARG A 257 -22.38 -8.14 1.05
CA ARG A 257 -21.69 -9.39 1.39
C ARG A 257 -22.08 -9.92 2.78
N ILE A 258 -22.14 -9.05 3.78
CA ILE A 258 -22.59 -9.45 5.12
C ILE A 258 -24.03 -9.96 5.08
N ARG A 259 -24.93 -9.29 4.36
CA ARG A 259 -26.33 -9.77 4.19
C ARG A 259 -26.38 -11.14 3.50
N GLN A 260 -25.59 -11.35 2.46
CA GLN A 260 -25.52 -12.63 1.78
C GLN A 260 -24.99 -13.74 2.70
N LEU A 261 -23.94 -13.47 3.46
CA LEU A 261 -23.38 -14.39 4.46
C LEU A 261 -24.44 -14.80 5.49
N LEU A 262 -25.15 -13.82 6.04
CA LEU A 262 -26.18 -14.07 7.05
C LEU A 262 -27.37 -14.84 6.48
N ARG A 263 -27.81 -14.51 5.27
CA ARG A 263 -28.87 -15.25 4.57
C ARG A 263 -28.47 -16.71 4.39
N GLN A 264 -27.27 -16.96 3.84
CA GLN A 264 -26.78 -18.31 3.62
C GLN A 264 -26.62 -19.09 4.92
N TYR A 265 -26.15 -18.42 5.98
CA TYR A 265 -26.03 -19.01 7.31
C TYR A 265 -27.38 -19.49 7.84
N HIS A 266 -28.42 -18.65 7.80
CA HIS A 266 -29.75 -18.96 8.28
C HIS A 266 -30.45 -19.99 7.39
N GLN A 267 -30.31 -19.91 6.06
CA GLN A 267 -30.86 -20.90 5.14
C GLN A 267 -30.29 -22.31 5.37
N ALA A 268 -29.04 -22.39 5.82
CA ALA A 268 -28.40 -23.66 6.16
C ALA A 268 -28.64 -24.12 7.61
N GLY A 269 -29.62 -23.52 8.31
CA GLY A 269 -30.05 -23.91 9.64
C GLY A 269 -29.25 -23.30 10.79
N GLY A 270 -28.51 -22.22 10.56
CA GLY A 270 -27.84 -21.50 11.62
C GLY A 270 -28.79 -20.62 12.42
N GLU A 271 -28.72 -20.68 13.76
CA GLU A 271 -29.69 -19.99 14.62
C GLU A 271 -29.21 -18.63 15.11
N GLN A 272 -27.97 -18.51 15.61
CA GLN A 272 -27.44 -17.28 16.16
C GLN A 272 -26.16 -16.85 15.42
N ALA A 273 -26.27 -15.83 14.59
CA ALA A 273 -25.13 -15.27 13.87
C ALA A 273 -24.54 -14.07 14.62
N ARG A 274 -23.22 -14.04 14.73
CA ARG A 274 -22.48 -12.92 15.27
C ARG A 274 -21.37 -12.50 14.29
N VAL A 275 -21.27 -11.22 14.00
CA VAL A 275 -20.28 -10.67 13.11
C VAL A 275 -19.21 -9.95 13.91
N VAL A 276 -17.95 -10.34 13.72
CA VAL A 276 -16.81 -9.70 14.36
C VAL A 276 -15.92 -9.12 13.28
N PHE A 277 -15.59 -7.84 13.41
CA PHE A 277 -14.62 -7.15 12.57
C PHE A 277 -13.27 -7.14 13.28
N PHE A 278 -12.20 -7.52 12.58
CA PHE A 278 -10.87 -7.50 13.17
C PHE A 278 -9.81 -7.32 12.08
N GLU A 279 -8.66 -6.85 12.50
CA GLU A 279 -7.50 -6.69 11.64
C GLU A 279 -6.71 -8.02 11.56
N GLN A 280 -6.38 -8.44 10.35
CA GLN A 280 -5.70 -9.73 10.12
C GLN A 280 -4.25 -9.74 10.65
N ALA A 281 -3.61 -8.58 10.75
CA ALA A 281 -2.25 -8.46 11.27
C ALA A 281 -2.14 -8.78 12.77
N ARG A 282 -3.24 -8.67 13.52
CA ARG A 282 -3.29 -9.10 14.92
C ARG A 282 -3.54 -10.59 15.00
N ARG A 283 -2.46 -11.37 14.94
CA ARG A 283 -2.48 -12.84 15.10
C ARG A 283 -2.94 -13.34 16.46
N ASP A 284 -3.18 -12.45 17.42
CA ASP A 284 -3.82 -12.80 18.68
C ASP A 284 -5.19 -13.47 18.49
N ALA A 285 -5.72 -13.40 17.28
CA ALA A 285 -6.88 -14.21 16.87
C ALA A 285 -6.62 -15.73 16.89
N GLU A 286 -5.39 -16.19 16.94
CA GLU A 286 -5.12 -17.64 17.09
C GLU A 286 -5.55 -18.18 18.45
N MET A 287 -5.53 -17.36 19.49
CA MET A 287 -6.04 -17.70 20.82
C MET A 287 -7.56 -17.92 20.82
N TRP A 288 -8.26 -17.44 19.80
CA TRP A 288 -9.71 -17.55 19.64
C TRP A 288 -10.12 -18.71 18.73
N SER A 289 -9.15 -19.42 18.12
CA SER A 289 -9.39 -20.40 17.08
C SER A 289 -10.17 -21.62 17.54
N ASN A 290 -10.07 -21.97 18.80
CA ASN A 290 -10.71 -23.19 19.34
C ASN A 290 -12.19 -23.01 19.69
N ARG A 291 -12.72 -21.81 19.72
CA ARG A 291 -14.12 -21.53 20.09
C ARG A 291 -14.90 -20.65 19.12
N ILE A 292 -14.22 -20.07 18.13
CA ILE A 292 -14.80 -19.05 17.27
C ILE A 292 -14.55 -19.39 15.81
N LEU A 293 -15.57 -19.34 15.01
CA LEU A 293 -15.44 -19.61 13.60
C LEU A 293 -14.98 -18.39 12.82
N LYS A 294 -13.86 -18.56 12.15
CA LYS A 294 -13.28 -17.58 11.24
C LYS A 294 -14.04 -17.56 9.92
N LEU A 295 -14.70 -16.46 9.61
CA LEU A 295 -15.05 -16.10 8.24
C LEU A 295 -14.18 -14.93 7.82
N ILE A 296 -13.12 -15.20 7.11
CA ILE A 296 -12.17 -14.17 6.69
C ILE A 296 -12.44 -13.81 5.26
N SER A 297 -12.52 -12.56 5.01
CA SER A 297 -12.21 -11.98 3.74
C SER A 297 -10.94 -11.12 3.86
N VAL A 298 -10.29 -10.89 2.79
CA VAL A 298 -8.98 -10.27 2.57
C VAL A 298 -8.89 -8.85 3.10
N ARG A 299 -7.75 -8.39 3.55
CA ARG A 299 -7.37 -7.03 4.00
C ARG A 299 -8.52 -6.08 4.34
N ASN A 300 -8.63 -5.64 5.59
CA ASN A 300 -9.70 -4.79 6.16
C ASN A 300 -11.08 -5.49 6.27
N ASN A 301 -11.19 -6.52 7.08
CA ASN A 301 -12.18 -7.54 6.82
C ASN A 301 -13.08 -7.86 7.99
N ALA A 302 -14.34 -7.95 7.62
CA ALA A 302 -15.34 -8.55 8.48
C ALA A 302 -15.11 -10.08 8.54
N LYS A 303 -15.13 -10.62 9.74
CA LYS A 303 -15.24 -12.06 9.98
C LYS A 303 -16.59 -12.37 10.59
N LEU A 304 -17.28 -13.32 10.04
CA LEU A 304 -18.44 -13.90 10.67
C LEU A 304 -17.98 -14.94 11.70
N VAL A 305 -18.39 -14.77 12.91
CA VAL A 305 -18.05 -15.66 14.02
C VAL A 305 -19.34 -16.19 14.63
N ASN A 306 -19.41 -17.48 14.78
CA ASN A 306 -20.45 -18.11 15.55
C ASN A 306 -19.84 -18.76 16.77
N SER A 307 -20.14 -18.23 17.94
CA SER A 307 -19.76 -18.86 19.19
C SER A 307 -20.89 -18.78 20.19
N GLY A 308 -21.14 -19.85 20.88
CA GLY A 308 -22.11 -19.87 21.95
C GLY A 308 -21.75 -19.05 23.20
N ASN A 309 -20.52 -18.55 23.36
CA ASN A 309 -20.01 -18.05 24.64
C ASN A 309 -19.16 -16.78 24.56
N PHE A 310 -19.30 -15.94 23.54
CA PHE A 310 -18.51 -14.72 23.44
C PHE A 310 -19.19 -13.53 24.11
N LYS A 311 -18.52 -12.83 25.03
CA LYS A 311 -19.10 -11.70 25.82
C LYS A 311 -18.47 -10.34 25.58
N ALA A 312 -17.34 -10.24 24.91
CA ALA A 312 -16.63 -8.98 24.68
C ALA A 312 -16.45 -8.75 23.17
N ASP A 313 -16.43 -7.52 22.74
CA ASP A 313 -16.11 -7.07 21.37
C ASP A 313 -17.06 -7.54 20.27
N GLU A 314 -18.27 -7.97 20.62
CA GLU A 314 -19.31 -8.30 19.66
C GLU A 314 -19.95 -7.01 19.12
N VAL A 315 -19.84 -6.81 17.83
CA VAL A 315 -20.50 -5.70 17.15
C VAL A 315 -21.84 -6.18 16.62
N ASN A 316 -22.90 -5.60 17.11
CA ASN A 316 -24.22 -5.81 16.55
C ASN A 316 -24.29 -5.11 15.19
N ILE A 317 -24.67 -5.82 14.14
CA ILE A 317 -24.72 -5.29 12.76
C ILE A 317 -25.56 -4.00 12.66
N GLY A 318 -26.53 -3.82 13.52
CA GLY A 318 -27.34 -2.59 13.60
C GLY A 318 -26.61 -1.37 14.17
N LYS A 319 -25.40 -1.51 14.69
CA LYS A 319 -24.57 -0.42 15.25
C LYS A 319 -23.35 -0.07 14.40
N VAL A 320 -23.09 -0.79 13.34
CA VAL A 320 -22.01 -0.51 12.39
C VAL A 320 -22.59 0.31 11.25
N VAL A 321 -22.81 1.58 11.52
CA VAL A 321 -23.13 2.61 10.53
C VAL A 321 -22.07 3.69 10.59
#